data_df1cf49568a000985c8e369022b0bb85
#
_entry.id   df1cf49568a000985c8e369022b0bb85
#
_cell.length_a   1.000
_cell.length_b   1.000
_cell.length_c   1.000
_cell.angle_alpha   90.00
_cell.angle_beta   90.00
_cell.angle_gamma   90.00
#
_symmetry.space_group_name_H-M   'P 1'
#
loop_
_entity.id
_entity.type
_entity.pdbx_description
1 polymer ?
#
loop_
_entity_poly.entity_id
_entity_poly.type
_entity_poly.pdbx_seq_one_letter_code
_entity_poly.pdbx_strand_id
1 'polypeptide(L)'
;MSVELLNFIETVINGLMSGIMYSLVALGFVLIFKASGVFNFAQGVFALFAALTLVGFQTGQVPFSHLINELFGTNFHNWYPSLHSFFAIILTIITMIVLAWLIEKLVLKHLVNQEPIILFMATIGLAFVLEGVGDLMWGSDVKVLDVGIPSGGSEWLEKTTVGWASAVSYTHLRAHET
;
A
#
# COMPACT_ATOMS: atom_id res chain seq x y z
N MET A 1 -24.64 -28.96 -1.57
CA MET A 1 -24.13 -28.04 -0.57
C MET A 1 -25.02 -26.81 -0.64
N SER A 2 -25.59 -26.35 0.47
CA SER A 2 -26.50 -25.20 0.46
C SER A 2 -25.74 -23.92 0.11
N VAL A 3 -26.36 -23.00 -0.61
CA VAL A 3 -25.74 -21.70 -0.99
C VAL A 3 -25.26 -20.93 0.26
N GLU A 4 -26.00 -21.05 1.36
CA GLU A 4 -25.65 -20.44 2.65
C GLU A 4 -24.34 -20.99 3.23
N LEU A 5 -24.08 -22.29 3.09
CA LEU A 5 -22.82 -22.89 3.54
C LEU A 5 -21.63 -22.42 2.72
N LEU A 6 -21.82 -22.26 1.40
CA LEU A 6 -20.79 -21.73 0.51
C LEU A 6 -20.45 -20.28 0.85
N ASN A 7 -21.46 -19.43 1.04
CA ASN A 7 -21.27 -18.03 1.41
C ASN A 7 -20.59 -17.89 2.79
N PHE A 8 -20.91 -18.77 3.72
CA PHE A 8 -20.27 -18.82 5.02
C PHE A 8 -18.77 -19.15 4.90
N ILE A 9 -18.44 -20.20 4.16
CA ILE A 9 -17.05 -20.62 3.92
C ILE A 9 -16.27 -19.49 3.22
N GLU A 10 -16.85 -18.87 2.22
CA GLU A 10 -16.25 -17.75 1.52
C GLU A 10 -15.96 -16.57 2.46
N THR A 11 -16.93 -16.20 3.28
CA THR A 11 -16.76 -15.12 4.27
C THR A 11 -15.63 -15.42 5.26
N VAL A 12 -15.55 -16.69 5.73
CA VAL A 12 -14.49 -17.13 6.66
C VAL A 12 -13.12 -17.06 5.99
N ILE A 13 -13.00 -17.54 4.75
CA ILE A 13 -11.73 -17.49 4.01
C ILE A 13 -11.27 -16.04 3.81
N ASN A 14 -12.17 -15.14 3.44
CA ASN A 14 -11.87 -13.73 3.26
C ASN A 14 -11.47 -13.02 4.54
N GLY A 15 -12.21 -13.32 5.63
CA GLY A 15 -11.85 -12.83 6.95
C GLY A 15 -10.47 -13.32 7.39
N LEU A 16 -10.13 -14.58 7.09
CA LEU A 16 -8.82 -15.14 7.39
C LEU A 16 -7.70 -14.47 6.59
N MET A 17 -7.91 -14.27 5.28
CA MET A 17 -6.94 -13.58 4.41
C MET A 17 -6.69 -12.15 4.89
N SER A 18 -7.75 -11.40 5.18
CA SER A 18 -7.64 -10.05 5.74
C SER A 18 -6.94 -10.06 7.10
N GLY A 19 -7.26 -11.03 7.95
CA GLY A 19 -6.62 -11.22 9.26
C GLY A 19 -5.12 -11.47 9.17
N ILE A 20 -4.67 -12.26 8.18
CA ILE A 20 -3.24 -12.50 7.92
C ILE A 20 -2.55 -11.19 7.54
N MET A 21 -3.15 -10.36 6.69
CA MET A 21 -2.58 -9.07 6.31
C MET A 21 -2.44 -8.14 7.53
N TYR A 22 -3.46 -8.03 8.36
CA TYR A 22 -3.39 -7.25 9.60
C TYR A 22 -2.35 -7.81 10.58
N SER A 23 -2.19 -9.13 10.68
CA SER A 23 -1.20 -9.75 11.56
C SER A 23 0.23 -9.44 11.13
N LEU A 24 0.51 -9.36 9.83
CA LEU A 24 1.81 -8.95 9.30
C LEU A 24 2.15 -7.50 9.68
N VAL A 25 1.17 -6.60 9.58
CA VAL A 25 1.33 -5.21 10.02
C VAL A 25 1.60 -5.15 11.53
N ALA A 26 0.80 -5.88 12.32
CA ALA A 26 0.97 -5.95 13.77
C ALA A 26 2.34 -6.51 14.17
N LEU A 27 2.81 -7.55 13.47
CA LEU A 27 4.15 -8.11 13.68
C LEU A 27 5.24 -7.06 13.44
N GLY A 28 5.11 -6.26 12.39
CA GLY A 28 6.01 -5.16 12.12
C GLY A 28 6.06 -4.14 13.27
N PHE A 29 4.90 -3.74 13.81
CA PHE A 29 4.82 -2.87 14.99
C PHE A 29 5.54 -3.47 16.21
N VAL A 30 5.30 -4.75 16.49
CA VAL A 30 5.91 -5.46 17.63
C VAL A 30 7.43 -5.52 17.45
N LEU A 31 7.93 -5.83 16.26
CA LEU A 31 9.39 -5.90 15.99
C LEU A 31 10.07 -4.54 16.18
N ILE A 32 9.47 -3.48 15.66
CA ILE A 32 10.04 -2.12 15.81
C ILE A 32 10.00 -1.70 17.28
N PHE A 33 8.88 -1.92 17.97
CA PHE A 33 8.76 -1.61 19.40
C PHE A 33 9.77 -2.39 20.23
N LYS A 34 9.96 -3.68 19.96
CA LYS A 34 10.94 -4.52 20.66
C LYS A 34 12.37 -4.07 20.44
N ALA A 35 12.68 -3.52 19.25
CA ALA A 35 14.02 -3.05 18.92
C ALA A 35 14.30 -1.64 19.45
N SER A 36 13.33 -0.72 19.42
CA SER A 36 13.50 0.70 19.73
C SER A 36 12.91 1.14 21.07
N GLY A 37 12.00 0.35 21.65
CA GLY A 37 11.23 0.73 22.84
C GLY A 37 10.16 1.79 22.60
N VAL A 38 9.97 2.21 21.34
CA VAL A 38 9.01 3.26 20.95
C VAL A 38 8.11 2.79 19.85
N PHE A 39 6.82 3.14 19.92
CA PHE A 39 5.86 2.88 18.85
C PHE A 39 6.14 3.79 17.66
N ASN A 40 6.31 3.21 16.47
CA ASN A 40 6.47 3.96 15.23
C ASN A 40 5.14 4.06 14.48
N PHE A 41 4.45 5.18 14.65
CA PHE A 41 3.18 5.42 13.95
C PHE A 41 3.33 5.65 12.44
N ALA A 42 4.53 5.99 11.98
CA ALA A 42 4.79 6.14 10.54
C ALA A 42 4.82 4.81 9.77
N GLN A 43 4.79 3.65 10.44
CA GLN A 43 4.91 2.34 9.78
C GLN A 43 3.82 2.10 8.72
N GLY A 44 2.57 2.48 8.98
CA GLY A 44 1.49 2.35 8.01
C GLY A 44 1.74 3.19 6.76
N VAL A 45 2.24 4.40 6.95
CA VAL A 45 2.57 5.31 5.84
C VAL A 45 3.80 4.84 5.07
N PHE A 46 4.78 4.21 5.71
CA PHE A 46 5.87 3.53 5.00
C PHE A 46 5.37 2.43 4.08
N ALA A 47 4.42 1.61 4.55
CA ALA A 47 3.81 0.56 3.73
C ALA A 47 3.03 1.17 2.54
N LEU A 48 2.26 2.23 2.77
CA LEU A 48 1.56 2.97 1.72
C LEU A 48 2.56 3.54 0.69
N PHE A 49 3.62 4.19 1.16
CA PHE A 49 4.66 4.76 0.28
C PHE A 49 5.35 3.69 -0.56
N ALA A 50 5.64 2.53 0.01
CA ALA A 50 6.19 1.39 -0.72
C ALA A 50 5.23 0.88 -1.81
N ALA A 51 3.93 0.77 -1.48
CA ALA A 51 2.91 0.35 -2.44
C ALA A 51 2.76 1.34 -3.59
N LEU A 52 2.69 2.64 -3.30
CA LEU A 52 2.62 3.70 -4.32
C LEU A 52 3.87 3.72 -5.22
N THR A 53 5.04 3.53 -4.65
CA THR A 53 6.31 3.45 -5.39
C THR A 53 6.32 2.22 -6.31
N LEU A 54 5.85 1.07 -5.84
CA LEU A 54 5.75 -0.15 -6.65
C LEU A 54 4.81 0.04 -7.83
N VAL A 55 3.60 0.58 -7.59
CA VAL A 55 2.64 0.88 -8.66
C VAL A 55 3.22 1.89 -9.64
N GLY A 56 3.89 2.94 -9.15
CA GLY A 56 4.54 3.93 -10.00
C GLY A 56 5.56 3.30 -10.96
N PHE A 57 6.40 2.38 -10.48
CA PHE A 57 7.36 1.68 -11.34
C PHE A 57 6.70 0.69 -12.29
N GLN A 58 5.63 0.01 -11.89
CA GLN A 58 4.87 -0.89 -12.76
C GLN A 58 4.16 -0.14 -13.88
N THR A 59 3.59 1.03 -13.58
CA THR A 59 2.85 1.83 -14.57
C THR A 59 3.72 2.77 -15.40
N GLY A 60 5.02 2.89 -15.06
CA GLY A 60 5.93 3.80 -15.74
C GLY A 60 5.74 5.28 -15.35
N GLN A 61 5.05 5.55 -14.25
CA GLN A 61 4.85 6.92 -13.77
C GLN A 61 6.15 7.47 -13.16
N VAL A 62 6.51 8.69 -13.56
CA VAL A 62 7.64 9.40 -12.98
C VAL A 62 7.21 10.05 -11.66
N PRO A 63 8.00 9.93 -10.57
CA PRO A 63 7.75 10.69 -9.35
C PRO A 63 7.61 12.18 -9.67
N PHE A 64 6.66 12.85 -9.00
CA PHE A 64 6.32 14.26 -9.25
C PHE A 64 5.73 14.59 -10.64
N SER A 65 5.39 13.59 -11.45
CA SER A 65 4.80 13.83 -12.77
C SER A 65 3.52 14.68 -12.71
N HIS A 66 2.70 14.46 -11.68
CA HIS A 66 1.48 15.25 -11.46
C HIS A 66 1.79 16.72 -11.23
N LEU A 67 2.72 17.02 -10.35
CA LEU A 67 3.15 18.39 -10.04
C LEU A 67 3.80 19.07 -11.25
N ILE A 68 4.65 18.34 -12.00
CA ILE A 68 5.31 18.85 -13.19
C ILE A 68 4.28 19.17 -14.29
N ASN A 69 3.30 18.30 -14.49
CA ASN A 69 2.24 18.49 -15.47
C ASN A 69 1.37 19.69 -15.12
N GLU A 70 1.06 19.87 -13.84
CA GLU A 70 0.24 21.00 -13.37
C GLU A 70 0.98 22.34 -13.51
N LEU A 71 2.28 22.38 -13.16
CA LEU A 71 3.10 23.60 -13.24
C LEU A 71 3.51 23.98 -14.65
N PHE A 72 3.82 23.02 -15.51
CA PHE A 72 4.40 23.25 -16.84
C PHE A 72 3.46 22.92 -17.99
N GLY A 73 2.26 22.42 -17.73
CA GLY A 73 1.29 22.01 -18.75
C GLY A 73 1.77 20.89 -19.66
N THR A 74 2.71 20.06 -19.18
CA THR A 74 3.32 18.95 -19.93
C THR A 74 2.63 17.64 -19.60
N ASN A 75 2.61 16.68 -20.53
CA ASN A 75 2.02 15.38 -20.32
C ASN A 75 3.10 14.32 -20.02
N PHE A 76 3.87 14.50 -18.95
CA PHE A 76 4.84 13.53 -18.48
C PHE A 76 4.17 12.40 -17.67
N HIS A 77 3.20 11.67 -18.26
CA HIS A 77 2.49 10.66 -17.51
C HIS A 77 3.23 9.32 -17.49
N ASN A 78 3.76 8.88 -18.62
CA ASN A 78 4.47 7.60 -18.75
C ASN A 78 5.77 7.82 -19.53
N TRP A 79 6.86 8.11 -18.85
CA TRP A 79 8.14 8.36 -19.54
C TRP A 79 8.87 7.06 -19.92
N TYR A 80 8.69 5.99 -19.16
CA TYR A 80 9.35 4.72 -19.44
C TYR A 80 8.31 3.61 -19.59
N PRO A 81 8.62 2.54 -20.34
CA PRO A 81 7.71 1.41 -20.47
C PRO A 81 7.45 0.75 -19.11
N SER A 82 6.25 0.23 -18.92
CA SER A 82 5.89 -0.50 -17.71
C SER A 82 6.95 -1.57 -17.39
N LEU A 83 7.51 -1.50 -16.18
CA LEU A 83 8.50 -2.47 -15.74
C LEU A 83 7.83 -3.79 -15.38
N HIS A 84 8.48 -4.90 -15.74
CA HIS A 84 8.07 -6.20 -15.25
C HIS A 84 8.08 -6.22 -13.71
N SER A 85 7.05 -6.81 -13.09
CA SER A 85 6.83 -6.77 -11.62
C SER A 85 8.06 -7.12 -10.80
N PHE A 86 8.89 -8.06 -11.26
CA PHE A 86 10.12 -8.46 -10.59
C PHE A 86 11.14 -7.30 -10.46
N PHE A 87 11.39 -6.57 -11.55
CA PHE A 87 12.30 -5.43 -11.54
C PHE A 87 11.72 -4.25 -10.77
N ALA A 88 10.40 -4.04 -10.85
CA ALA A 88 9.71 -3.01 -10.09
C ALA A 88 9.84 -3.24 -8.57
N ILE A 89 9.73 -4.50 -8.11
CA ILE A 89 9.93 -4.85 -6.69
C ILE A 89 11.36 -4.53 -6.24
N ILE A 90 12.38 -4.93 -7.01
CA ILE A 90 13.79 -4.65 -6.67
C ILE A 90 14.02 -3.14 -6.55
N LEU A 91 13.52 -2.36 -7.53
CA LEU A 91 13.69 -0.92 -7.54
C LEU A 91 12.94 -0.25 -6.37
N THR A 92 11.77 -0.76 -6.02
CA THR A 92 11.02 -0.32 -4.84
C THR A 92 11.80 -0.56 -3.56
N ILE A 93 12.41 -1.75 -3.40
CA ILE A 93 13.23 -2.06 -2.22
C ILE A 93 14.41 -1.08 -2.12
N ILE A 94 15.10 -0.81 -3.23
CA ILE A 94 16.21 0.15 -3.26
C ILE A 94 15.72 1.54 -2.85
N THR A 95 14.59 1.99 -3.39
CA THR A 95 14.00 3.29 -3.05
C THR A 95 13.64 3.38 -1.57
N MET A 96 13.06 2.31 -1.00
CA MET A 96 12.72 2.26 0.41
C MET A 96 13.96 2.25 1.33
N ILE A 97 15.05 1.61 0.91
CA ILE A 97 16.32 1.66 1.64
C ILE A 97 16.89 3.09 1.66
N VAL A 98 16.86 3.77 0.52
CA VAL A 98 17.30 5.17 0.42
C VAL A 98 16.43 6.08 1.29
N LEU A 99 15.11 5.89 1.24
CA LEU A 99 14.17 6.65 2.07
C LEU A 99 14.43 6.41 3.57
N ALA A 100 14.61 5.16 3.99
CA ALA A 100 14.91 4.81 5.37
C ALA A 100 16.22 5.46 5.85
N TRP A 101 17.27 5.41 5.03
CA TRP A 101 18.55 6.06 5.32
C TRP A 101 18.40 7.59 5.44
N LEU A 102 17.61 8.19 4.57
CA LEU A 102 17.35 9.63 4.59
C LEU A 102 16.65 10.04 5.88
N ILE A 103 15.62 9.30 6.29
CA ILE A 103 14.86 9.55 7.51
C ILE A 103 15.73 9.33 8.75
N GLU A 104 16.53 8.28 8.77
CA GLU A 104 17.48 8.04 9.84
C GLU A 104 18.42 9.23 10.02
N LYS A 105 19.00 9.72 8.92
CA LYS A 105 19.97 10.81 8.94
C LYS A 105 19.35 12.17 9.28
N LEU A 106 18.16 12.46 8.76
CA LEU A 106 17.52 13.77 8.92
C LEU A 106 16.71 13.89 10.20
N VAL A 107 16.05 12.81 10.61
CA VAL A 107 15.08 12.82 11.72
C VAL A 107 15.61 12.04 12.91
N LEU A 108 15.84 10.74 12.76
CA LEU A 108 16.12 9.86 13.90
C LEU A 108 17.45 10.20 14.59
N LYS A 109 18.46 10.58 13.83
CA LYS A 109 19.76 10.97 14.40
C LYS A 109 19.66 12.15 15.39
N HIS A 110 18.74 13.07 15.15
CA HIS A 110 18.53 14.23 16.01
C HIS A 110 17.64 13.93 17.23
N LEU A 111 16.94 12.80 17.20
CA LEU A 111 16.05 12.35 18.27
C LEU A 111 16.71 11.35 19.22
N VAL A 112 17.96 10.98 19.00
CA VAL A 112 18.72 10.11 19.89
C VAL A 112 18.82 10.75 21.28
N ASN A 113 18.53 9.97 22.32
CA ASN A 113 18.49 10.39 23.73
C ASN A 113 17.35 11.34 24.12
N GLN A 114 16.31 11.48 23.30
CA GLN A 114 15.10 12.20 23.68
C GLN A 114 14.14 11.29 24.45
N GLU A 115 13.23 11.89 25.20
CA GLU A 115 12.18 11.16 25.92
C GLU A 115 11.27 10.40 24.96
N PRO A 116 10.74 9.21 25.35
CA PRO A 116 9.88 8.38 24.51
C PRO A 116 8.66 9.12 23.94
N ILE A 117 8.13 10.10 24.66
CA ILE A 117 6.99 10.89 24.20
C ILE A 117 7.37 11.79 23.02
N ILE A 118 8.58 12.33 22.99
CA ILE A 118 9.09 13.15 21.90
C ILE A 118 9.28 12.28 20.65
N LEU A 119 9.84 11.08 20.81
CA LEU A 119 9.99 10.10 19.73
C LEU A 119 8.64 9.70 19.14
N PHE A 120 7.66 9.46 20.00
CA PHE A 120 6.30 9.14 19.60
C PHE A 120 5.68 10.27 18.74
N MET A 121 5.75 11.52 19.24
CA MET A 121 5.23 12.68 18.50
C MET A 121 5.97 12.90 17.18
N ALA A 122 7.29 12.67 17.16
CA ALA A 122 8.07 12.77 15.93
C ALA A 122 7.67 11.74 14.89
N THR A 123 7.31 10.49 15.28
CA THR A 123 6.82 9.49 14.32
C THR A 123 5.46 9.83 13.74
N ILE A 124 4.58 10.49 14.51
CA ILE A 124 3.30 11.02 14.00
C ILE A 124 3.58 12.14 12.98
N GLY A 125 4.43 13.11 13.34
CA GLY A 125 4.82 14.17 12.41
C GLY A 125 5.45 13.64 11.12
N LEU A 126 6.31 12.62 11.25
CA LEU A 126 6.92 11.93 10.10
C LEU A 126 5.87 11.26 9.21
N ALA A 127 4.82 10.65 9.81
CA ALA A 127 3.74 10.04 9.06
C ALA A 127 3.03 11.07 8.16
N PHE A 128 2.66 12.23 8.69
CA PHE A 128 2.03 13.31 7.90
C PHE A 128 2.95 13.87 6.81
N VAL A 129 4.24 14.02 7.10
CA VAL A 129 5.22 14.48 6.10
C VAL A 129 5.34 13.47 4.96
N LEU A 130 5.43 12.18 5.26
CA LEU A 130 5.52 11.13 4.25
C LEU A 130 4.24 10.99 3.43
N GLU A 131 3.08 11.12 4.06
CA GLU A 131 1.78 11.13 3.38
C GLU A 131 1.72 12.28 2.37
N GLY A 132 2.03 13.50 2.81
CA GLY A 132 2.07 14.67 1.92
C GLY A 132 3.11 14.55 0.79
N VAL A 133 4.29 13.97 1.08
CA VAL A 133 5.30 13.69 0.04
C VAL A 133 4.80 12.63 -0.93
N GLY A 134 4.12 11.58 -0.44
CA GLY A 134 3.50 10.56 -1.26
C GLY A 134 2.47 11.13 -2.24
N ASP A 135 1.58 11.98 -1.75
CA ASP A 135 0.57 12.67 -2.56
C ASP A 135 1.20 13.59 -3.62
N LEU A 136 2.26 14.32 -3.25
CA LEU A 136 2.99 15.17 -4.19
C LEU A 136 3.73 14.37 -5.28
N MET A 137 4.26 13.19 -4.93
CA MET A 137 5.02 12.35 -5.85
C MET A 137 4.13 11.57 -6.81
N TRP A 138 3.05 11.00 -6.29
CA TRP A 138 2.25 10.01 -7.02
C TRP A 138 0.82 10.46 -7.31
N GLY A 139 0.39 11.61 -6.74
CA GLY A 139 -0.99 12.06 -6.77
C GLY A 139 -1.88 11.30 -5.79
N SER A 140 -3.06 11.86 -5.51
CA SER A 140 -4.07 11.30 -4.57
C SER A 140 -5.08 10.36 -5.25
N ASP A 141 -4.84 9.97 -6.50
CA ASP A 141 -5.73 9.05 -7.22
C ASP A 141 -5.66 7.63 -6.66
N VAL A 142 -6.80 6.93 -6.68
CA VAL A 142 -6.88 5.52 -6.31
C VAL A 142 -6.11 4.68 -7.31
N LYS A 143 -5.09 3.96 -6.83
CA LYS A 143 -4.24 3.11 -7.66
C LYS A 143 -4.49 1.64 -7.33
N VAL A 144 -4.53 0.82 -8.37
CA VAL A 144 -4.66 -0.64 -8.24
C VAL A 144 -3.27 -1.24 -8.31
N LEU A 145 -2.91 -2.00 -7.28
CA LEU A 145 -1.64 -2.73 -7.22
C LEU A 145 -1.82 -4.11 -7.87
N ASP A 146 -1.18 -4.32 -9.01
CA ASP A 146 -1.08 -5.63 -9.64
C ASP A 146 0.26 -6.29 -9.22
N VAL A 147 0.19 -7.22 -8.30
CA VAL A 147 1.36 -8.00 -7.84
C VAL A 147 1.62 -9.25 -8.70
N GLY A 148 0.91 -9.41 -9.81
CA GLY A 148 1.04 -10.57 -10.69
C GLY A 148 0.47 -11.86 -10.08
N ILE A 149 -0.34 -11.75 -9.04
CA ILE A 149 -1.11 -12.88 -8.51
C ILE A 149 -2.30 -13.05 -9.46
N PRO A 150 -2.46 -14.24 -10.09
CA PRO A 150 -3.61 -14.48 -10.96
C PRO A 150 -4.90 -14.21 -10.18
N SER A 151 -5.62 -13.19 -10.58
CA SER A 151 -6.94 -12.85 -10.01
C SER A 151 -8.04 -13.81 -10.47
N GLY A 152 -7.71 -14.78 -11.33
CA GLY A 152 -8.56 -15.89 -11.69
C GLY A 152 -8.60 -16.89 -10.55
N GLY A 153 -9.75 -16.99 -9.86
CA GLY A 153 -10.04 -18.17 -9.05
C GLY A 153 -9.82 -19.42 -9.91
N SER A 154 -9.30 -20.49 -9.32
CA SER A 154 -9.20 -21.75 -10.04
C SER A 154 -10.55 -22.05 -10.70
N GLU A 155 -10.59 -22.56 -11.93
CA GLU A 155 -11.84 -22.89 -12.66
C GLU A 155 -12.82 -23.72 -11.81
N TRP A 156 -12.31 -24.33 -10.78
CA TRP A 156 -13.03 -25.09 -9.79
C TRP A 156 -13.84 -24.20 -8.83
N LEU A 157 -13.30 -23.05 -8.44
CA LEU A 157 -13.99 -22.03 -7.66
C LEU A 157 -14.88 -21.13 -8.53
N GLU A 158 -14.53 -20.91 -9.80
CA GLU A 158 -15.28 -20.09 -10.73
C GLU A 158 -16.67 -20.69 -11.10
N LYS A 159 -16.82 -22.02 -11.02
CA LYS A 159 -18.11 -22.69 -11.11
C LYS A 159 -18.99 -22.55 -9.87
N THR A 160 -18.42 -22.16 -8.75
CA THR A 160 -19.12 -22.03 -7.44
C THR A 160 -19.17 -20.59 -6.93
N THR A 161 -18.29 -19.72 -7.38
CA THR A 161 -18.24 -18.32 -7.00
C THR A 161 -18.42 -17.48 -8.27
N VAL A 162 -19.52 -16.75 -8.34
CA VAL A 162 -19.63 -15.60 -9.25
C VAL A 162 -18.42 -14.73 -8.94
N GLY A 163 -17.58 -14.48 -9.95
CA GLY A 163 -16.29 -13.82 -9.75
C GLY A 163 -16.41 -12.58 -8.87
N TRP A 164 -15.47 -12.41 -7.94
CA TRP A 164 -15.48 -11.37 -6.89
C TRP A 164 -15.84 -9.98 -7.37
N ALA A 165 -15.34 -9.58 -8.54
CA ALA A 165 -15.62 -8.29 -9.16
C ALA A 165 -17.09 -8.18 -9.61
N SER A 166 -17.70 -9.27 -10.06
CA SER A 166 -19.10 -9.28 -10.49
C SER A 166 -20.06 -9.34 -9.31
N ALA A 167 -19.75 -10.07 -8.24
CA ALA A 167 -20.60 -10.12 -7.04
C ALA A 167 -20.71 -8.75 -6.36
N VAL A 168 -19.59 -8.02 -6.23
CA VAL A 168 -19.59 -6.66 -5.69
C VAL A 168 -20.32 -5.69 -6.60
N SER A 169 -20.18 -5.81 -7.91
CA SER A 169 -20.90 -4.98 -8.88
C SER A 169 -22.40 -5.22 -8.86
N TYR A 170 -22.84 -6.48 -8.76
CA TYR A 170 -24.27 -6.83 -8.72
C TYR A 170 -24.96 -6.39 -7.42
N THR A 171 -24.28 -6.47 -6.28
CA THR A 171 -24.84 -6.00 -5.01
C THR A 171 -24.93 -4.47 -4.98
N HIS A 172 -23.99 -3.76 -5.60
CA HIS A 172 -23.99 -2.29 -5.62
C HIS A 172 -25.01 -1.73 -6.62
N LEU A 173 -25.21 -2.40 -7.78
CA LEU A 173 -26.22 -1.99 -8.76
C LEU A 173 -27.64 -2.26 -8.27
N ARG A 174 -27.88 -3.36 -7.56
CA ARG A 174 -29.20 -3.69 -7.02
C ARG A 174 -29.64 -2.79 -5.87
N ALA A 175 -28.70 -2.19 -5.14
CA ALA A 175 -28.99 -1.21 -4.09
C ALA A 175 -29.43 0.16 -4.63
N HIS A 176 -29.28 0.43 -5.93
CA HIS A 176 -29.69 1.67 -6.59
C HIS A 176 -31.02 1.56 -7.34
N GLU A 177 -31.62 0.35 -7.42
CA GLU A 177 -32.91 0.12 -8.12
C GLU A 177 -34.11 -0.01 -7.16
N THR A 178 -33.93 0.20 -5.87
CA THR A 178 -35.01 0.33 -4.87
C THR A 178 -34.91 1.70 -4.21
#